data_e0da2eff336e6572505e76089a1aa0ee
#
_entry.id   e0da2eff336e6572505e76089a1aa0ee
#
_cell.length_a   1.000
_cell.length_b   1.000
_cell.length_c   1.000
_cell.angle_alpha   90.00
_cell.angle_beta   90.00
_cell.angle_gamma   90.00
#
_symmetry.space_group_name_H-M   'P 1'
#
loop_
_entity.id
_entity.type
_entity.pdbx_description
1 polymer ?
#
loop_
_entity_poly.entity_id
_entity_poly.type
_entity_poly.pdbx_seq_one_letter_code
_entity_poly.pdbx_strand_id
1 'polypeptide(L)'
;IFRDLLEAMEGRDLIAACNVMAEDPPSGPHRFEYGPGVECILIPTMTLPPSTHTNCFVLGERGGQRAIVDPAIRDEDGYKLLKDKVEEIRGDGSDIVCTIFTHRHQDHLGDMDMISQIYQAPVWASEETLAALPEIQETRKLREGDEISIDGPSGRVDWEVLETPGHCPGQICLVGEPGVVAADNCTMVGTILVPSSDGDMGAYISGLERLRDLRPHTLFAGHGPLIPNPERMLTQYIEHRKARHAKVLQAVKSGCSNLSDIAISAYSDSPGANPALAQDQALSHLNELVRTGDVRKTGERFHSENPPHQVDGSSEGSNGLV
;
A
#
# COMPACT_ATOMS: atom_id res chain seq x y z
N ILE A 1 0.84 -20.49 6.49
CA ILE A 1 0.53 -19.69 5.26
C ILE A 1 1.81 -19.02 4.73
N PHE A 2 2.58 -18.30 5.56
CA PHE A 2 3.86 -17.65 5.16
C PHE A 2 4.89 -18.69 4.71
N ARG A 3 5.05 -19.77 5.46
CA ARG A 3 5.98 -20.86 5.15
C ARG A 3 5.59 -21.62 3.86
N ASP A 4 4.30 -21.87 3.67
CA ASP A 4 3.79 -22.55 2.48
C ASP A 4 3.92 -21.69 1.21
N LEU A 5 3.86 -20.35 1.35
CA LEU A 5 4.14 -19.41 0.26
C LEU A 5 5.62 -19.37 -0.09
N LEU A 6 6.51 -19.38 0.91
CA LEU A 6 7.98 -19.44 0.71
C LEU A 6 8.43 -20.74 0.02
N GLU A 7 7.84 -21.89 0.38
CA GLU A 7 8.14 -23.18 -0.25
C GLU A 7 7.67 -23.24 -1.72
N ALA A 8 6.70 -22.41 -2.10
CA ALA A 8 6.22 -22.30 -3.49
C ALA A 8 7.08 -21.36 -4.36
N MET A 9 8.06 -20.66 -3.76
CA MET A 9 8.97 -19.74 -4.45
C MET A 9 10.28 -20.45 -4.77
N GLU A 10 10.50 -20.79 -6.03
CA GLU A 10 11.79 -21.31 -6.50
C GLU A 10 12.82 -20.19 -6.58
N GLY A 11 13.68 -20.06 -5.55
CA GLY A 11 14.81 -19.14 -5.58
C GLY A 11 15.42 -18.89 -4.20
N ARG A 12 16.71 -19.20 -4.01
CA ARG A 12 17.42 -19.07 -2.72
C ARG A 12 17.48 -17.60 -2.23
N ASP A 13 17.57 -16.64 -3.14
CA ASP A 13 17.72 -15.22 -2.80
C ASP A 13 16.42 -14.60 -2.28
N LEU A 14 15.28 -15.07 -2.80
CA LEU A 14 13.96 -14.61 -2.33
C LEU A 14 13.67 -15.07 -0.90
N ILE A 15 14.09 -16.30 -0.54
CA ILE A 15 13.96 -16.81 0.83
C ILE A 15 14.84 -15.99 1.79
N ALA A 16 16.06 -15.65 1.36
CA ALA A 16 16.97 -14.80 2.13
C ALA A 16 16.34 -13.41 2.34
N ALA A 17 15.78 -12.79 1.30
CA ALA A 17 15.10 -11.51 1.39
C ALA A 17 13.91 -11.55 2.37
N CYS A 18 13.06 -12.57 2.27
CA CYS A 18 11.93 -12.73 3.19
C CYS A 18 12.36 -12.91 4.64
N ASN A 19 13.44 -13.64 4.90
CA ASN A 19 13.95 -13.85 6.26
C ASN A 19 14.54 -12.56 6.85
N VAL A 20 15.29 -11.79 6.04
CA VAL A 20 15.84 -10.49 6.46
C VAL A 20 14.74 -9.51 6.81
N MET A 21 13.68 -9.44 6.00
CA MET A 21 12.56 -8.53 6.21
C MET A 21 11.67 -8.91 7.42
N ALA A 22 11.77 -10.14 7.91
CA ALA A 22 11.07 -10.60 9.10
C ALA A 22 11.82 -10.29 10.40
N GLU A 23 13.07 -9.82 10.33
CA GLU A 23 13.90 -9.44 11.46
C GLU A 23 13.82 -7.92 11.73
N ASP A 24 13.82 -7.52 12.97
CA ASP A 24 13.82 -6.11 13.37
C ASP A 24 14.93 -5.86 14.41
N PRO A 25 16.04 -5.15 14.10
CA PRO A 25 16.44 -4.71 12.76
C PRO A 25 16.92 -5.88 11.88
N PRO A 26 16.78 -5.80 10.55
CA PRO A 26 17.24 -6.86 9.66
C PRO A 26 18.77 -7.02 9.75
N SER A 27 19.22 -8.27 9.93
CA SER A 27 20.65 -8.63 10.08
C SER A 27 21.33 -8.99 8.76
N GLY A 28 20.56 -9.01 7.63
CA GLY A 28 21.02 -9.48 6.33
C GLY A 28 21.26 -8.39 5.28
N PRO A 29 21.38 -8.77 4.00
CA PRO A 29 21.60 -7.81 2.92
C PRO A 29 20.42 -6.86 2.76
N HIS A 30 20.72 -5.57 2.54
CA HIS A 30 19.73 -4.53 2.29
C HIS A 30 19.44 -4.32 0.79
N ARG A 31 19.93 -5.21 -0.08
CA ARG A 31 19.82 -5.08 -1.55
C ARG A 31 19.48 -6.42 -2.18
N PHE A 32 18.55 -6.40 -3.12
CA PHE A 32 18.05 -7.58 -3.81
C PHE A 32 17.89 -7.28 -5.31
N GLU A 33 18.15 -8.29 -6.12
CA GLU A 33 17.83 -8.28 -7.54
C GLU A 33 16.67 -9.28 -7.75
N TYR A 34 15.53 -8.77 -8.20
CA TYR A 34 14.30 -9.57 -8.35
C TYR A 34 14.10 -10.12 -9.76
N GLY A 35 15.09 -9.92 -10.62
CA GLY A 35 15.08 -10.33 -12.02
C GLY A 35 15.65 -9.24 -12.92
N PRO A 36 15.74 -9.44 -14.22
CA PRO A 36 16.29 -8.47 -15.13
C PRO A 36 15.57 -7.14 -15.01
N GLY A 37 16.34 -6.08 -14.67
CA GLY A 37 15.84 -4.72 -14.62
C GLY A 37 14.97 -4.35 -13.43
N VAL A 38 14.92 -5.14 -12.35
CA VAL A 38 14.27 -4.74 -11.08
C VAL A 38 15.19 -5.05 -9.91
N GLU A 39 15.73 -4.01 -9.30
CA GLU A 39 16.52 -4.11 -8.09
C GLU A 39 15.78 -3.41 -6.93
N CYS A 40 16.00 -3.86 -5.71
CA CYS A 40 15.40 -3.30 -4.50
C CYS A 40 16.47 -2.95 -3.48
N ILE A 41 16.33 -1.81 -2.83
CA ILE A 41 17.12 -1.38 -1.68
C ILE A 41 16.15 -1.22 -0.51
N LEU A 42 16.45 -1.86 0.62
CA LEU A 42 15.68 -1.67 1.85
C LEU A 42 16.14 -0.40 2.54
N ILE A 43 15.39 0.67 2.43
CA ILE A 43 15.68 1.93 3.11
C ILE A 43 15.03 1.93 4.49
N PRO A 44 15.79 2.08 5.60
CA PRO A 44 15.22 2.22 6.92
C PRO A 44 14.27 3.39 7.00
N THR A 45 13.04 3.17 7.48
CA THR A 45 12.02 4.22 7.59
C THR A 45 11.17 4.03 8.84
N MET A 46 10.58 5.13 9.31
CA MET A 46 9.58 5.08 10.38
C MET A 46 8.22 4.75 9.79
N THR A 47 8.04 3.49 9.43
CA THR A 47 6.77 2.94 8.96
C THR A 47 6.05 2.13 10.03
N LEU A 48 4.84 1.61 9.74
CA LEU A 48 4.07 0.83 10.73
C LEU A 48 4.62 -0.59 10.89
N PRO A 49 4.76 -1.07 12.14
CA PRO A 49 5.14 -2.46 12.39
C PRO A 49 4.16 -3.46 11.72
N PRO A 50 4.64 -4.60 11.24
CA PRO A 50 5.97 -5.17 11.46
C PRO A 50 7.06 -4.66 10.49
N SER A 51 6.75 -3.79 9.54
CA SER A 51 7.74 -3.24 8.62
C SER A 51 8.63 -2.21 9.32
N THR A 52 9.91 -2.19 8.94
CA THR A 52 10.94 -1.25 9.44
C THR A 52 11.64 -0.52 8.30
N HIS A 53 11.26 -0.85 7.06
CA HIS A 53 11.91 -0.37 5.85
C HIS A 53 10.87 -0.10 4.77
N THR A 54 11.21 0.83 3.89
CA THR A 54 10.53 1.03 2.59
C THR A 54 11.38 0.42 1.48
N ASN A 55 10.75 -0.23 0.54
CA ASN A 55 11.37 -0.78 -0.65
C ASN A 55 11.59 0.33 -1.67
N CYS A 56 12.84 0.79 -1.81
CA CYS A 56 13.24 1.64 -2.92
C CYS A 56 13.60 0.75 -4.11
N PHE A 57 12.89 0.91 -5.21
CA PHE A 57 13.19 0.13 -6.42
C PHE A 57 14.06 0.91 -7.39
N VAL A 58 14.95 0.18 -8.08
CA VAL A 58 15.71 0.67 -9.23
C VAL A 58 15.26 -0.13 -10.43
N LEU A 59 14.55 0.54 -11.33
CA LEU A 59 14.02 -0.05 -12.56
C LEU A 59 14.96 0.21 -13.73
N GLY A 60 15.10 -0.77 -14.63
CA GLY A 60 15.98 -0.75 -15.79
C GLY A 60 17.21 -1.64 -15.63
N GLU A 61 17.88 -1.95 -16.74
CA GLU A 61 19.05 -2.83 -16.79
C GLU A 61 20.37 -2.06 -16.59
N ARG A 62 21.39 -2.74 -16.08
CA ARG A 62 22.77 -2.21 -15.98
C ARG A 62 23.30 -1.82 -17.35
N GLY A 63 23.98 -0.68 -17.42
CA GLY A 63 24.48 -0.09 -18.67
C GLY A 63 23.41 0.58 -19.53
N GLY A 64 22.19 0.77 -19.01
CA GLY A 64 21.08 1.45 -19.65
C GLY A 64 20.50 2.60 -18.82
N GLN A 65 19.28 3.00 -19.14
CA GLN A 65 18.53 3.95 -18.34
C GLN A 65 18.02 3.29 -17.05
N ARG A 66 18.00 4.08 -15.97
CA ARG A 66 17.53 3.65 -14.64
C ARG A 66 16.53 4.66 -14.10
N ALA A 67 15.42 4.16 -13.56
CA ALA A 67 14.50 4.96 -12.76
C ALA A 67 14.60 4.54 -11.29
N ILE A 68 14.62 5.49 -10.36
CA ILE A 68 14.58 5.23 -8.92
C ILE A 68 13.17 5.50 -8.43
N VAL A 69 12.56 4.51 -7.77
CA VAL A 69 11.19 4.59 -7.24
C VAL A 69 11.24 4.60 -5.73
N ASP A 70 10.59 5.59 -5.12
CA ASP A 70 10.48 5.77 -3.67
C ASP A 70 11.84 5.69 -2.95
N PRO A 71 12.77 6.65 -3.15
CA PRO A 71 14.09 6.65 -2.53
C PRO A 71 14.05 6.73 -1.00
N ALA A 72 13.02 7.25 -0.39
CA ALA A 72 12.58 7.15 1.01
C ALA A 72 13.60 7.58 2.09
N ILE A 73 14.80 8.05 1.76
CA ILE A 73 15.88 8.33 2.71
C ILE A 73 15.55 9.50 3.64
N ARG A 74 15.84 9.37 4.95
CA ARG A 74 15.65 10.41 5.97
C ARG A 74 16.74 10.47 7.03
N ASP A 75 17.67 9.52 6.99
CA ASP A 75 18.77 9.40 7.94
C ASP A 75 20.08 9.02 7.24
N GLU A 76 21.16 8.98 8.00
CA GLU A 76 22.50 8.68 7.50
C GLU A 76 22.62 7.25 6.97
N ASP A 77 21.88 6.29 7.52
CA ASP A 77 21.94 4.89 7.07
C ASP A 77 21.25 4.75 5.70
N GLY A 78 20.06 5.31 5.55
CA GLY A 78 19.37 5.39 4.26
C GLY A 78 20.16 6.18 3.22
N TYR A 79 20.75 7.32 3.62
CA TYR A 79 21.61 8.14 2.76
C TYR A 79 22.77 7.32 2.19
N LYS A 80 23.48 6.59 3.05
CA LYS A 80 24.61 5.75 2.64
C LYS A 80 24.17 4.65 1.67
N LEU A 81 23.06 3.95 1.95
CA LEU A 81 22.55 2.89 1.11
C LEU A 81 22.21 3.38 -0.30
N LEU A 82 21.49 4.51 -0.39
CA LEU A 82 21.13 5.11 -1.69
C LEU A 82 22.36 5.65 -2.44
N LYS A 83 23.27 6.33 -1.73
CA LYS A 83 24.53 6.85 -2.31
C LYS A 83 25.37 5.74 -2.90
N ASP A 84 25.63 4.67 -2.14
CA ASP A 84 26.39 3.52 -2.62
C ASP A 84 25.75 2.90 -3.87
N LYS A 85 24.40 2.87 -3.94
CA LYS A 85 23.69 2.38 -5.13
C LYS A 85 23.82 3.31 -6.34
N VAL A 86 23.71 4.60 -6.13
CA VAL A 86 23.89 5.60 -7.19
C VAL A 86 25.33 5.59 -7.73
N GLU A 87 26.33 5.40 -6.86
CA GLU A 87 27.73 5.24 -7.29
C GLU A 87 27.91 3.95 -8.13
N GLU A 88 27.24 2.85 -7.77
CA GLU A 88 27.22 1.61 -8.57
C GLU A 88 26.58 1.84 -9.95
N ILE A 89 25.41 2.50 -10.01
CA ILE A 89 24.70 2.86 -11.26
C ILE A 89 25.60 3.68 -12.17
N ARG A 90 26.28 4.70 -11.64
CA ARG A 90 27.23 5.50 -12.41
C ARG A 90 28.45 4.70 -12.86
N GLY A 91 28.93 3.79 -12.01
CA GLY A 91 30.09 2.96 -12.29
C GLY A 91 29.86 1.90 -13.38
N ASP A 92 28.62 1.45 -13.57
CA ASP A 92 28.27 0.49 -14.64
C ASP A 92 27.90 1.17 -15.98
N GLY A 93 27.95 2.52 -16.04
CA GLY A 93 27.63 3.30 -17.23
C GLY A 93 26.16 3.56 -17.46
N SER A 94 25.32 3.33 -16.45
CA SER A 94 23.88 3.64 -16.49
C SER A 94 23.60 5.11 -16.21
N ASP A 95 22.48 5.62 -16.76
CA ASP A 95 21.96 6.97 -16.52
C ASP A 95 20.68 6.93 -15.69
N ILE A 96 20.61 7.72 -14.60
CA ILE A 96 19.37 7.90 -13.83
C ILE A 96 18.50 8.93 -14.57
N VAL A 97 17.42 8.47 -15.20
CA VAL A 97 16.56 9.30 -16.05
C VAL A 97 15.41 9.95 -15.31
N CYS A 98 14.97 9.38 -14.19
CA CYS A 98 13.95 9.99 -13.34
C CYS A 98 13.93 9.38 -11.93
N THR A 99 13.31 10.13 -11.01
CA THR A 99 12.83 9.65 -9.72
C THR A 99 11.32 9.56 -9.78
N ILE A 100 10.74 8.44 -9.42
CA ILE A 100 9.29 8.23 -9.40
C ILE A 100 8.84 8.11 -7.95
N PHE A 101 7.81 8.85 -7.55
CA PHE A 101 7.14 8.64 -6.27
C PHE A 101 5.79 8.00 -6.50
N THR A 102 5.55 6.87 -5.82
CA THR A 102 4.29 6.13 -5.91
C THR A 102 3.16 6.86 -5.20
N HIS A 103 3.46 7.51 -4.08
CA HIS A 103 2.48 8.28 -3.30
C HIS A 103 3.16 9.25 -2.31
N ARG A 104 2.35 10.00 -1.57
CA ARG A 104 2.78 11.18 -0.79
C ARG A 104 3.16 10.90 0.66
N HIS A 105 3.13 9.66 1.15
CA HIS A 105 3.51 9.38 2.53
C HIS A 105 5.00 9.55 2.75
N GLN A 106 5.34 10.02 3.96
CA GLN A 106 6.66 10.48 4.28
C GLN A 106 7.73 9.38 4.26
N ASP A 107 7.34 8.15 4.54
CA ASP A 107 8.19 6.96 4.47
C ASP A 107 8.47 6.49 3.03
N HIS A 108 7.84 7.12 2.02
CA HIS A 108 8.14 6.94 0.59
C HIS A 108 8.84 8.16 -0.01
N LEU A 109 8.38 9.38 0.33
CA LEU A 109 9.00 10.61 -0.21
C LEU A 109 10.44 10.81 0.27
N GLY A 110 10.72 10.49 1.52
CA GLY A 110 12.03 10.76 2.10
C GLY A 110 12.29 12.26 2.30
N ASP A 111 13.57 12.62 2.30
CA ASP A 111 14.08 13.99 2.39
C ASP A 111 14.68 14.40 1.04
N MET A 112 14.02 15.32 0.35
CA MET A 112 14.44 15.77 -1.00
C MET A 112 15.78 16.48 -1.00
N ASP A 113 16.16 17.17 0.09
CA ASP A 113 17.46 17.82 0.18
C ASP A 113 18.59 16.78 0.29
N MET A 114 18.37 15.71 1.06
CA MET A 114 19.30 14.58 1.13
C MET A 114 19.41 13.84 -0.20
N ILE A 115 18.28 13.58 -0.88
CA ILE A 115 18.25 12.92 -2.18
C ILE A 115 19.02 13.73 -3.21
N SER A 116 18.79 15.05 -3.27
CA SER A 116 19.43 15.95 -4.25
C SER A 116 20.93 16.08 -4.08
N GLN A 117 21.49 15.81 -2.89
CA GLN A 117 22.92 15.76 -2.63
C GLN A 117 23.57 14.50 -3.22
N ILE A 118 22.81 13.42 -3.45
CA ILE A 118 23.32 12.17 -4.01
C ILE A 118 23.25 12.20 -5.54
N TYR A 119 22.07 12.57 -6.08
CA TYR A 119 21.84 12.67 -7.51
C TYR A 119 20.74 13.68 -7.82
N GLN A 120 20.68 14.11 -9.07
CA GLN A 120 19.64 14.98 -9.60
C GLN A 120 19.02 14.31 -10.82
N ALA A 121 17.70 14.21 -10.83
CA ALA A 121 16.90 13.68 -11.92
C ALA A 121 15.49 14.30 -11.88
N PRO A 122 14.78 14.39 -13.03
CA PRO A 122 13.38 14.81 -13.06
C PRO A 122 12.52 13.97 -12.12
N VAL A 123 11.58 14.62 -11.43
CA VAL A 123 10.67 13.95 -10.50
C VAL A 123 9.32 13.70 -11.16
N TRP A 124 8.89 12.45 -11.17
CA TRP A 124 7.65 12.00 -11.78
C TRP A 124 6.71 11.40 -10.73
N ALA A 125 5.50 11.93 -10.64
CA ALA A 125 4.48 11.45 -9.69
C ALA A 125 3.09 11.95 -10.08
N SER A 126 2.06 11.47 -9.39
CA SER A 126 0.71 12.05 -9.49
C SER A 126 0.69 13.52 -9.05
N GLU A 127 -0.38 14.24 -9.42
CA GLU A 127 -0.55 15.64 -9.01
C GLU A 127 -0.56 15.82 -7.49
N GLU A 128 -1.26 14.95 -6.80
CA GLU A 128 -1.39 14.95 -5.34
C GLU A 128 -0.07 14.67 -4.63
N THR A 129 0.75 13.80 -5.21
CA THR A 129 2.08 13.48 -4.69
C THR A 129 3.05 14.64 -4.95
N LEU A 130 3.04 15.22 -6.15
CA LEU A 130 3.85 16.40 -6.46
C LEU A 130 3.52 17.59 -5.55
N ALA A 131 2.24 17.77 -5.22
CA ALA A 131 1.79 18.83 -4.31
C ALA A 131 2.29 18.68 -2.86
N ALA A 132 2.70 17.48 -2.47
CA ALA A 132 3.26 17.19 -1.15
C ALA A 132 4.80 17.37 -1.08
N LEU A 133 5.44 17.55 -2.23
CA LEU A 133 6.87 17.76 -2.34
C LEU A 133 7.21 19.27 -2.27
N PRO A 134 8.45 19.64 -1.89
CA PRO A 134 8.94 21.00 -2.07
C PRO A 134 8.96 21.39 -3.55
N GLU A 135 9.14 22.67 -3.84
CA GLU A 135 9.24 23.13 -5.22
C GLU A 135 10.44 22.49 -5.94
N ILE A 136 10.16 21.78 -7.05
CA ILE A 136 11.13 21.04 -7.86
C ILE A 136 11.07 21.58 -9.28
N GLN A 137 12.25 21.85 -9.90
CA GLN A 137 12.33 22.48 -11.21
C GLN A 137 11.85 21.59 -12.36
N GLU A 138 12.19 20.31 -12.32
CA GLU A 138 11.86 19.36 -13.39
C GLU A 138 10.91 18.27 -12.88
N THR A 139 9.62 18.43 -13.18
CA THR A 139 8.59 17.48 -12.80
C THR A 139 7.79 16.99 -14.00
N ARG A 140 7.33 15.74 -13.95
CA ARG A 140 6.32 15.19 -14.85
C ARG A 140 5.15 14.68 -14.03
N LYS A 141 3.96 15.20 -14.32
CA LYS A 141 2.72 14.70 -13.73
C LYS A 141 2.35 13.39 -14.42
N LEU A 142 2.24 12.33 -13.63
CA LEU A 142 1.79 11.01 -14.07
C LEU A 142 0.29 10.85 -13.85
N ARG A 143 -0.37 10.18 -14.80
CA ARG A 143 -1.80 9.87 -14.79
C ARG A 143 -2.05 8.46 -15.26
N GLU A 144 -3.24 7.96 -15.03
CA GLU A 144 -3.72 6.69 -15.55
C GLU A 144 -3.40 6.50 -17.04
N GLY A 145 -2.75 5.38 -17.36
CA GLY A 145 -2.38 5.00 -18.73
C GLY A 145 -1.16 5.70 -19.30
N ASP A 146 -0.48 6.58 -18.52
CA ASP A 146 0.81 7.13 -18.95
C ASP A 146 1.86 6.02 -19.04
N GLU A 147 2.69 6.08 -20.07
CA GLU A 147 3.75 5.13 -20.31
C GLU A 147 5.11 5.72 -19.93
N ILE A 148 5.90 4.90 -19.22
CA ILE A 148 7.27 5.20 -18.80
C ILE A 148 8.19 4.19 -19.47
N SER A 149 8.90 4.61 -20.51
CA SER A 149 9.85 3.78 -21.23
C SER A 149 11.25 3.89 -20.64
N ILE A 150 11.89 2.75 -20.39
CA ILE A 150 13.25 2.64 -19.87
C ILE A 150 14.05 1.80 -20.85
N ASP A 151 15.02 2.45 -21.52
CA ASP A 151 15.88 1.80 -22.51
C ASP A 151 17.05 1.09 -21.83
N GLY A 152 17.26 -0.19 -22.15
CA GLY A 152 18.35 -1.02 -21.65
C GLY A 152 19.12 -1.74 -22.74
N PRO A 153 20.28 -2.37 -22.43
CA PRO A 153 21.07 -3.12 -23.40
C PRO A 153 20.30 -4.28 -24.04
N SER A 154 19.37 -4.91 -23.34
CA SER A 154 18.54 -6.00 -23.86
C SER A 154 17.29 -5.52 -24.59
N GLY A 155 16.98 -4.23 -24.54
CA GLY A 155 15.81 -3.61 -25.14
C GLY A 155 15.13 -2.61 -24.23
N ARG A 156 13.97 -2.16 -24.66
CA ARG A 156 13.12 -1.23 -23.89
C ARG A 156 12.16 -2.02 -23.03
N VAL A 157 11.97 -1.57 -21.78
CA VAL A 157 10.89 -2.00 -20.89
C VAL A 157 9.97 -0.82 -20.66
N ASP A 158 8.68 -1.04 -20.91
CA ASP A 158 7.64 -0.05 -20.69
C ASP A 158 6.87 -0.35 -19.40
N TRP A 159 6.60 0.72 -18.64
CA TRP A 159 5.80 0.67 -17.42
C TRP A 159 4.60 1.57 -17.59
N GLU A 160 3.39 1.01 -17.50
CA GLU A 160 2.13 1.75 -17.55
C GLU A 160 1.74 2.20 -16.15
N VAL A 161 1.32 3.44 -16.01
CA VAL A 161 0.81 3.99 -14.76
C VAL A 161 -0.63 3.52 -14.53
N LEU A 162 -0.87 2.87 -13.41
CA LEU A 162 -2.19 2.51 -12.91
C LEU A 162 -2.50 3.32 -11.67
N GLU A 163 -3.50 4.20 -11.72
CA GLU A 163 -3.97 4.91 -10.54
C GLU A 163 -4.71 3.96 -9.59
N THR A 164 -4.23 3.87 -8.37
CA THR A 164 -4.82 3.06 -7.30
C THR A 164 -5.01 3.89 -6.04
N PRO A 165 -5.84 4.96 -6.10
CA PRO A 165 -6.13 5.74 -4.90
C PRO A 165 -6.83 4.87 -3.85
N GLY A 166 -6.78 5.27 -2.60
CA GLY A 166 -7.49 4.59 -1.52
C GLY A 166 -6.67 4.43 -0.26
N HIS A 167 -5.42 3.99 -0.34
CA HIS A 167 -4.47 4.15 0.77
C HIS A 167 -4.24 5.64 1.05
N CYS A 168 -3.98 6.41 0.01
CA CYS A 168 -4.05 7.87 0.00
C CYS A 168 -4.43 8.39 -1.40
N PRO A 169 -4.84 9.66 -1.55
CA PRO A 169 -5.04 10.28 -2.85
C PRO A 169 -3.77 10.30 -3.69
N GLY A 170 -3.93 10.03 -4.97
CA GLY A 170 -2.85 10.10 -5.94
C GLY A 170 -1.85 8.94 -5.90
N GLN A 171 -2.13 7.87 -5.14
CA GLN A 171 -1.29 6.67 -5.21
C GLN A 171 -1.36 6.03 -6.58
N ILE A 172 -0.19 5.66 -7.12
CA ILE A 172 -0.03 4.97 -8.41
C ILE A 172 0.73 3.66 -8.25
N CYS A 173 0.46 2.73 -9.14
CA CYS A 173 1.27 1.55 -9.41
C CYS A 173 1.97 1.70 -10.76
N LEU A 174 3.05 0.93 -10.97
CA LEU A 174 3.70 0.82 -12.26
C LEU A 174 3.57 -0.63 -12.75
N VAL A 175 2.89 -0.82 -13.88
CA VAL A 175 2.60 -2.13 -14.48
C VAL A 175 3.56 -2.37 -15.63
N GLY A 176 4.41 -3.39 -15.53
CA GLY A 176 5.37 -3.74 -16.57
C GLY A 176 5.51 -5.24 -16.75
N GLU A 177 6.27 -5.65 -17.75
CA GLU A 177 6.57 -7.07 -18.00
C GLU A 177 7.20 -7.76 -16.80
N PRO A 178 8.15 -7.15 -16.05
CA PRO A 178 8.74 -7.78 -14.87
C PRO A 178 7.76 -7.98 -13.70
N GLY A 179 6.61 -7.31 -13.70
CA GLY A 179 5.62 -7.35 -12.63
C GLY A 179 5.00 -5.98 -12.37
N VAL A 180 4.46 -5.77 -11.18
CA VAL A 180 3.81 -4.51 -10.80
C VAL A 180 4.47 -3.93 -9.54
N VAL A 181 4.98 -2.69 -9.62
CA VAL A 181 5.32 -1.92 -8.42
C VAL A 181 4.00 -1.48 -7.80
N ALA A 182 3.63 -2.11 -6.70
CA ALA A 182 2.28 -2.05 -6.14
C ALA A 182 2.13 -1.01 -5.03
N ALA A 183 3.20 -0.29 -4.67
CA ALA A 183 3.18 0.67 -3.56
C ALA A 183 2.50 0.08 -2.30
N ASP A 184 1.67 0.88 -1.62
CA ASP A 184 0.95 0.50 -0.43
C ASP A 184 -0.48 0.00 -0.70
N ASN A 185 -0.63 -0.82 -1.76
CA ASN A 185 -1.86 -1.58 -1.97
C ASN A 185 -1.89 -2.87 -1.14
N CYS A 186 -0.75 -3.54 -0.98
CA CYS A 186 -0.67 -4.76 -0.18
C CYS A 186 0.76 -5.01 0.31
N THR A 187 0.89 -5.82 1.34
CA THR A 187 2.16 -6.33 1.85
C THR A 187 2.03 -7.81 2.18
N MET A 188 3.13 -8.57 2.11
CA MET A 188 3.11 -10.00 2.46
C MET A 188 2.99 -10.21 3.98
N VAL A 189 3.47 -9.27 4.78
CA VAL A 189 3.48 -9.35 6.24
C VAL A 189 2.67 -8.22 6.84
N GLY A 190 1.68 -8.54 7.66
CA GLY A 190 0.77 -7.55 8.23
C GLY A 190 -0.36 -7.14 7.29
N THR A 191 -0.77 -5.90 7.35
CA THR A 191 -1.83 -5.32 6.54
C THR A 191 -1.55 -3.83 6.32
N ILE A 192 -1.92 -3.33 5.16
CA ILE A 192 -1.82 -1.89 4.86
C ILE A 192 -2.87 -1.12 5.67
N LEU A 193 -2.49 0.01 6.23
CA LEU A 193 -3.42 0.96 6.83
C LEU A 193 -4.14 1.72 5.71
N VAL A 194 -5.45 1.94 5.86
CA VAL A 194 -6.21 2.90 5.05
C VAL A 194 -6.63 4.02 6.00
N PRO A 195 -5.85 5.10 6.16
CA PRO A 195 -6.08 6.11 7.18
C PRO A 195 -7.43 6.78 7.00
N SER A 196 -8.18 6.94 8.08
CA SER A 196 -9.50 7.59 8.02
C SER A 196 -9.45 9.08 7.61
N SER A 197 -8.29 9.70 7.79
CA SER A 197 -8.04 11.11 7.46
C SER A 197 -7.56 11.35 6.03
N ASP A 198 -6.99 10.33 5.40
CA ASP A 198 -6.29 10.46 4.12
C ASP A 198 -6.72 9.39 3.10
N GLY A 199 -7.25 8.26 3.55
CA GLY A 199 -7.66 7.14 2.72
C GLY A 199 -9.14 7.14 2.33
N ASP A 200 -9.45 6.31 1.34
CA ASP A 200 -10.82 5.97 0.90
C ASP A 200 -10.92 4.44 0.80
N MET A 201 -11.73 3.85 1.68
CA MET A 201 -11.85 2.39 1.77
C MET A 201 -12.50 1.78 0.53
N GLY A 202 -13.45 2.45 -0.10
CA GLY A 202 -14.09 1.99 -1.32
C GLY A 202 -13.13 2.02 -2.51
N ALA A 203 -12.42 3.12 -2.69
CA ALA A 203 -11.39 3.25 -3.71
C ALA A 203 -10.25 2.23 -3.50
N TYR A 204 -9.83 1.99 -2.24
CA TYR A 204 -8.80 1.00 -1.91
C TYR A 204 -9.21 -0.42 -2.32
N ILE A 205 -10.44 -0.85 -1.97
CA ILE A 205 -10.94 -2.16 -2.38
C ILE A 205 -11.01 -2.27 -3.90
N SER A 206 -11.48 -1.22 -4.59
CA SER A 206 -11.52 -1.18 -6.05
C SER A 206 -10.12 -1.27 -6.67
N GLY A 207 -9.11 -0.59 -6.09
CA GLY A 207 -7.71 -0.69 -6.51
C GLY A 207 -7.17 -2.11 -6.40
N LEU A 208 -7.45 -2.80 -5.29
CA LEU A 208 -7.08 -4.21 -5.12
C LEU A 208 -7.75 -5.13 -6.14
N GLU A 209 -9.03 -4.89 -6.46
CA GLU A 209 -9.75 -5.65 -7.49
C GLU A 209 -9.13 -5.43 -8.87
N ARG A 210 -8.79 -4.19 -9.22
CA ARG A 210 -8.09 -3.86 -10.48
C ARG A 210 -6.74 -4.57 -10.55
N LEU A 211 -5.93 -4.52 -9.49
CA LEU A 211 -4.64 -5.22 -9.42
C LEU A 211 -4.80 -6.75 -9.60
N ARG A 212 -5.79 -7.36 -8.95
CA ARG A 212 -6.09 -8.79 -9.11
C ARG A 212 -6.47 -9.13 -10.54
N ASP A 213 -7.32 -8.29 -11.17
CA ASP A 213 -7.86 -8.54 -12.51
C ASP A 213 -6.80 -8.39 -13.62
N LEU A 214 -5.70 -7.66 -13.37
CA LEU A 214 -4.50 -7.65 -14.22
C LEU A 214 -3.78 -9.02 -14.25
N ARG A 215 -3.99 -9.87 -13.25
CA ARG A 215 -3.32 -11.17 -13.08
C ARG A 215 -1.79 -11.09 -13.15
N PRO A 216 -1.17 -10.18 -12.40
CA PRO A 216 0.27 -10.04 -12.41
C PRO A 216 0.92 -11.30 -11.86
N HIS A 217 2.09 -11.67 -12.40
CA HIS A 217 2.86 -12.79 -11.86
C HIS A 217 3.64 -12.43 -10.59
N THR A 218 3.93 -11.14 -10.38
CA THR A 218 4.68 -10.63 -9.23
C THR A 218 4.20 -9.22 -8.87
N LEU A 219 4.08 -8.94 -7.56
CA LEU A 219 3.97 -7.57 -7.05
C LEU A 219 5.22 -7.20 -6.26
N PHE A 220 5.73 -6.02 -6.52
CA PHE A 220 6.78 -5.35 -5.78
C PHE A 220 6.10 -4.37 -4.82
N ALA A 221 5.88 -4.80 -3.58
CA ALA A 221 5.17 -4.02 -2.55
C ALA A 221 6.03 -2.88 -2.01
N GLY A 222 5.42 -1.81 -1.49
CA GLY A 222 6.13 -0.70 -0.84
C GLY A 222 6.89 -1.14 0.41
N HIS A 223 6.38 -2.16 1.10
CA HIS A 223 6.98 -2.74 2.30
C HIS A 223 6.99 -4.25 2.26
N GLY A 224 8.00 -4.84 2.92
CA GLY A 224 8.10 -6.28 3.05
C GLY A 224 8.56 -6.99 1.77
N PRO A 225 8.50 -8.34 1.72
CA PRO A 225 8.97 -9.12 0.58
C PRO A 225 8.13 -8.91 -0.68
N LEU A 226 8.73 -9.19 -1.85
CA LEU A 226 7.96 -9.31 -3.09
C LEU A 226 6.88 -10.40 -2.96
N ILE A 227 5.82 -10.26 -3.74
CA ILE A 227 4.65 -11.15 -3.68
C ILE A 227 4.53 -11.90 -5.01
N PRO A 228 4.98 -13.17 -5.08
CA PRO A 228 4.82 -13.98 -6.27
C PRO A 228 3.38 -14.52 -6.35
N ASN A 229 2.86 -14.66 -7.57
CA ASN A 229 1.53 -15.19 -7.84
C ASN A 229 0.46 -14.55 -6.91
N PRO A 230 0.28 -13.23 -6.96
CA PRO A 230 -0.44 -12.46 -5.92
C PRO A 230 -1.96 -12.66 -5.92
N GLU A 231 -2.55 -13.35 -6.90
CA GLU A 231 -4.01 -13.51 -7.05
C GLU A 231 -4.70 -13.94 -5.74
N ARG A 232 -4.15 -14.99 -5.10
CA ARG A 232 -4.68 -15.49 -3.83
C ARG A 232 -4.59 -14.44 -2.73
N MET A 233 -3.45 -13.75 -2.61
CA MET A 233 -3.25 -12.73 -1.58
C MET A 233 -4.18 -11.54 -1.81
N LEU A 234 -4.27 -11.01 -3.02
CA LEU A 234 -5.18 -9.92 -3.36
C LEU A 234 -6.64 -10.30 -3.06
N THR A 235 -7.04 -11.54 -3.39
CA THR A 235 -8.38 -12.05 -3.04
C THR A 235 -8.59 -12.05 -1.53
N GLN A 236 -7.63 -12.54 -0.75
CA GLN A 236 -7.71 -12.53 0.72
C GLN A 236 -7.77 -11.11 1.30
N TYR A 237 -7.01 -10.15 0.74
CA TYR A 237 -7.09 -8.74 1.14
C TYR A 237 -8.49 -8.17 0.89
N ILE A 238 -9.04 -8.37 -0.30
CA ILE A 238 -10.39 -7.91 -0.68
C ILE A 238 -11.44 -8.51 0.27
N GLU A 239 -11.41 -9.83 0.47
CA GLU A 239 -12.35 -10.52 1.36
C GLU A 239 -12.23 -10.04 2.81
N HIS A 240 -11.00 -9.87 3.31
CA HIS A 240 -10.75 -9.35 4.65
C HIS A 240 -11.34 -7.94 4.82
N ARG A 241 -11.12 -7.02 3.85
CA ARG A 241 -11.68 -5.66 3.89
C ARG A 241 -13.20 -5.68 3.83
N LYS A 242 -13.81 -6.45 2.93
CA LYS A 242 -15.25 -6.60 2.81
C LYS A 242 -15.88 -7.21 4.08
N ALA A 243 -15.24 -8.22 4.67
CA ALA A 243 -15.70 -8.81 5.93
C ALA A 243 -15.62 -7.80 7.08
N ARG A 244 -14.54 -6.99 7.17
CA ARG A 244 -14.43 -5.96 8.19
C ARG A 244 -15.48 -4.86 7.99
N HIS A 245 -15.71 -4.44 6.75
CA HIS A 245 -16.76 -3.49 6.38
C HIS A 245 -18.15 -3.96 6.85
N ALA A 246 -18.49 -5.23 6.60
CA ALA A 246 -19.73 -5.82 7.08
C ALA A 246 -19.84 -5.84 8.60
N LYS A 247 -18.75 -6.11 9.34
CA LYS A 247 -18.74 -6.09 10.82
C LYS A 247 -18.96 -4.68 11.37
N VAL A 248 -18.35 -3.65 10.76
CA VAL A 248 -18.58 -2.24 11.13
C VAL A 248 -20.06 -1.88 10.94
N LEU A 249 -20.64 -2.20 9.78
CA LEU A 249 -22.06 -1.97 9.52
C LEU A 249 -22.95 -2.73 10.53
N GLN A 250 -22.62 -3.98 10.82
CA GLN A 250 -23.37 -4.78 11.79
C GLN A 250 -23.32 -4.20 13.20
N ALA A 251 -22.18 -3.66 13.63
CA ALA A 251 -22.05 -2.98 14.92
C ALA A 251 -23.02 -1.77 15.01
N VAL A 252 -23.09 -0.95 13.95
CA VAL A 252 -24.04 0.17 13.89
C VAL A 252 -25.49 -0.34 13.91
N LYS A 253 -25.82 -1.38 13.14
CA LYS A 253 -27.16 -2.00 13.12
C LYS A 253 -27.56 -2.59 14.48
N SER A 254 -26.59 -3.03 15.27
CA SER A 254 -26.82 -3.57 16.63
C SER A 254 -26.93 -2.49 17.70
N GLY A 255 -26.90 -1.19 17.32
CA GLY A 255 -27.14 -0.07 18.21
C GLY A 255 -25.88 0.65 18.71
N CYS A 256 -24.66 0.20 18.33
CA CYS A 256 -23.46 0.99 18.58
C CYS A 256 -23.52 2.28 17.77
N SER A 257 -23.35 3.44 18.42
CA SER A 257 -23.48 4.72 17.74
C SER A 257 -22.25 5.63 17.85
N ASN A 258 -21.35 5.36 18.78
CA ASN A 258 -20.08 6.07 18.87
C ASN A 258 -18.93 5.22 18.30
N LEU A 259 -17.87 5.88 17.85
CA LEU A 259 -16.74 5.24 17.17
C LEU A 259 -16.07 4.15 18.02
N SER A 260 -15.90 4.41 19.33
CA SER A 260 -15.22 3.48 20.23
C SER A 260 -16.00 2.14 20.36
N ASP A 261 -17.31 2.20 20.60
CA ASP A 261 -18.14 0.99 20.74
C ASP A 261 -18.23 0.24 19.41
N ILE A 262 -18.33 0.95 18.28
CA ILE A 262 -18.33 0.36 16.94
C ILE A 262 -17.00 -0.38 16.69
N ALA A 263 -15.86 0.25 16.99
CA ALA A 263 -14.55 -0.36 16.83
C ALA A 263 -14.38 -1.60 17.71
N ILE A 264 -14.75 -1.53 19.00
CA ILE A 264 -14.69 -2.66 19.94
C ILE A 264 -15.53 -3.82 19.40
N SER A 265 -16.75 -3.56 18.95
CA SER A 265 -17.64 -4.59 18.40
C SER A 265 -17.07 -5.19 17.10
N ALA A 266 -16.67 -4.34 16.15
CA ALA A 266 -16.20 -4.75 14.85
C ALA A 266 -14.86 -5.50 14.88
N TYR A 267 -14.01 -5.27 15.89
CA TYR A 267 -12.69 -5.89 16.06
C TYR A 267 -12.65 -6.92 17.22
N SER A 268 -13.80 -7.36 17.72
CA SER A 268 -13.90 -8.35 18.81
C SER A 268 -13.22 -9.69 18.50
N ASP A 269 -13.05 -10.02 17.23
CA ASP A 269 -12.33 -11.20 16.75
C ASP A 269 -10.81 -11.00 16.62
N SER A 270 -10.31 -9.83 16.93
CA SER A 270 -8.89 -9.45 16.83
C SER A 270 -8.39 -8.88 18.17
N PRO A 271 -8.32 -9.67 19.25
CA PRO A 271 -8.07 -9.17 20.60
C PRO A 271 -6.67 -8.55 20.78
N GLY A 272 -5.74 -8.80 19.85
CA GLY A 272 -4.40 -8.21 19.83
C GLY A 272 -4.31 -6.93 19.00
N ALA A 273 -5.40 -6.44 18.41
CA ALA A 273 -5.37 -5.22 17.61
C ALA A 273 -5.09 -4.00 18.49
N ASN A 274 -4.22 -3.10 18.01
CA ASN A 274 -4.02 -1.82 18.67
C ASN A 274 -5.34 -1.02 18.65
N PRO A 275 -5.86 -0.58 19.81
CA PRO A 275 -7.17 0.07 19.88
C PRO A 275 -7.26 1.37 19.06
N ALA A 276 -6.18 2.15 18.97
CA ALA A 276 -6.18 3.38 18.20
C ALA A 276 -6.24 3.09 16.69
N LEU A 277 -5.48 2.11 16.21
CA LEU A 277 -5.54 1.67 14.81
C LEU A 277 -6.90 1.02 14.48
N ALA A 278 -7.47 0.25 15.40
CA ALA A 278 -8.80 -0.33 15.22
C ALA A 278 -9.89 0.75 15.08
N GLN A 279 -9.82 1.82 15.88
CA GLN A 279 -10.73 2.96 15.77
C GLN A 279 -10.55 3.72 14.46
N ASP A 280 -9.31 4.00 14.05
CA ASP A 280 -9.03 4.67 12.78
C ASP A 280 -9.55 3.85 11.60
N GLN A 281 -9.27 2.55 11.58
CA GLN A 281 -9.79 1.66 10.52
C GLN A 281 -11.32 1.52 10.55
N ALA A 282 -11.95 1.48 11.73
CA ALA A 282 -13.40 1.50 11.83
C ALA A 282 -13.98 2.80 11.26
N LEU A 283 -13.32 3.94 11.52
CA LEU A 283 -13.73 5.23 10.97
C LEU A 283 -13.57 5.28 9.44
N SER A 284 -12.48 4.71 8.90
CA SER A 284 -12.30 4.60 7.45
C SER A 284 -13.45 3.81 6.79
N HIS A 285 -13.86 2.68 7.38
CA HIS A 285 -15.04 1.92 6.92
C HIS A 285 -16.35 2.70 7.10
N LEU A 286 -16.51 3.45 8.21
CA LEU A 286 -17.70 4.27 8.46
C LEU A 286 -17.83 5.41 7.47
N ASN A 287 -16.72 6.05 7.09
CA ASN A 287 -16.72 7.10 6.06
C ASN A 287 -17.28 6.54 4.74
N GLU A 288 -16.87 5.34 4.35
CA GLU A 288 -17.41 4.67 3.16
C GLU A 288 -18.90 4.33 3.31
N LEU A 289 -19.31 3.79 4.46
CA LEU A 289 -20.72 3.48 4.73
C LEU A 289 -21.61 4.74 4.73
N VAL A 290 -21.08 5.87 5.13
CA VAL A 290 -21.77 7.16 5.05
C VAL A 290 -21.86 7.64 3.59
N ARG A 291 -20.80 7.48 2.83
CA ARG A 291 -20.75 7.82 1.41
C ARG A 291 -21.72 6.98 0.57
N THR A 292 -21.86 5.70 0.88
CA THR A 292 -22.81 4.78 0.20
C THR A 292 -24.25 4.93 0.69
N GLY A 293 -24.49 5.63 1.81
CA GLY A 293 -25.82 5.84 2.37
C GLY A 293 -26.33 4.68 3.25
N ASP A 294 -25.47 3.72 3.63
CA ASP A 294 -25.84 2.63 4.56
C ASP A 294 -25.87 3.08 6.02
N VAL A 295 -25.10 4.14 6.30
CA VAL A 295 -24.99 4.77 7.61
C VAL A 295 -25.14 6.26 7.49
N ARG A 296 -25.86 6.87 8.42
CA ARG A 296 -25.96 8.32 8.57
C ARG A 296 -25.12 8.80 9.77
N LYS A 297 -24.35 9.86 9.57
CA LYS A 297 -23.59 10.53 10.63
C LYS A 297 -24.35 11.76 11.12
N THR A 298 -24.54 11.88 12.44
CA THR A 298 -25.16 13.05 13.08
C THR A 298 -24.27 13.51 14.25
N GLY A 299 -23.56 14.60 14.06
CA GLY A 299 -22.47 14.98 14.97
C GLY A 299 -21.41 13.90 14.99
N GLU A 300 -21.09 13.38 16.17
CA GLU A 300 -20.12 12.28 16.35
C GLU A 300 -20.77 10.88 16.41
N ARG A 301 -22.05 10.78 16.08
CA ARG A 301 -22.80 9.52 16.15
C ARG A 301 -23.14 8.98 14.77
N PHE A 302 -23.18 7.66 14.69
CA PHE A 302 -23.47 6.88 13.48
C PHE A 302 -24.78 6.09 13.68
N HIS A 303 -25.62 6.07 12.66
CA HIS A 303 -26.94 5.43 12.69
C HIS A 303 -27.15 4.64 11.39
N SER A 304 -27.70 3.43 11.47
CA SER A 304 -28.08 2.66 10.28
C SER A 304 -29.30 3.30 9.62
N GLU A 305 -29.26 3.46 8.29
CA GLU A 305 -30.42 3.91 7.52
C GLU A 305 -31.51 2.83 7.37
N ASN A 306 -31.12 1.56 7.53
CA ASN A 306 -32.04 0.42 7.58
C ASN A 306 -31.92 -0.25 8.96
N PRO A 307 -32.56 0.27 10.03
CA PRO A 307 -32.54 -0.42 11.32
C PRO A 307 -33.23 -1.79 11.18
N PRO A 308 -32.82 -2.80 11.97
CA PRO A 308 -33.51 -4.08 11.97
C PRO A 308 -34.99 -3.83 12.27
N HIS A 309 -35.87 -4.49 11.51
CA HIS A 309 -37.32 -4.44 11.79
C HIS A 309 -37.54 -4.75 13.27
N GLN A 310 -38.02 -3.77 14.03
CA GLN A 310 -38.58 -4.06 15.34
C GLN A 310 -39.73 -5.01 15.09
N VAL A 311 -39.58 -6.25 15.56
CA VAL A 311 -40.70 -7.16 15.68
C VAL A 311 -41.57 -6.58 16.78
N ASP A 312 -42.61 -5.88 16.41
CA ASP A 312 -43.63 -5.41 17.35
C ASP A 312 -44.21 -6.60 18.07
N GLY A 313 -43.70 -6.81 19.28
CA GLY A 313 -44.26 -7.78 20.22
C GLY A 313 -45.54 -7.27 20.89
N SER A 314 -46.53 -6.92 20.08
CA SER A 314 -47.88 -6.62 20.58
C SER A 314 -48.89 -7.59 19.96
N SER A 315 -48.90 -8.84 20.44
CA SER A 315 -50.10 -9.65 20.41
C SER A 315 -50.63 -9.71 21.83
N GLU A 316 -51.31 -8.65 22.22
CA GLU A 316 -52.21 -8.75 23.36
C GLU A 316 -53.29 -9.79 23.05
N GLY A 317 -53.26 -10.88 23.82
CA GLY A 317 -54.33 -11.86 23.86
C GLY A 317 -55.59 -11.22 24.40
N SER A 318 -56.60 -11.04 23.53
CA SER A 318 -57.93 -10.84 23.97
C SER A 318 -58.57 -12.23 24.30
N ASN A 319 -58.55 -12.57 25.58
CA ASN A 319 -59.47 -13.56 26.13
C ASN A 319 -60.89 -13.01 26.00
N GLY A 320 -61.70 -13.56 25.12
CA GLY A 320 -63.14 -13.41 25.10
C GLY A 320 -63.79 -14.70 25.59
N LEU A 321 -64.25 -14.69 26.82
CA LEU A 321 -65.27 -15.63 27.33
C LEU A 321 -66.57 -15.37 26.59
N VAL A 322 -67.17 -16.38 25.99
CA VAL A 322 -68.50 -16.92 26.22
C VAL A 322 -68.59 -18.29 25.55
#